data_3b961dc21da8c85f7aaeeda26cff4f52
#
_entry.id   3b961dc21da8c85f7aaeeda26cff4f52
#
_cell.length_a   1.000
_cell.length_b   1.000
_cell.length_c   1.000
_cell.angle_alpha   90.00
_cell.angle_beta   90.00
_cell.angle_gamma   90.00
#
_symmetry.space_group_name_H-M   'P 1'
#
loop_
_entity.id
_entity.type
_entity.pdbx_description
1 polymer ?
#
loop_
_entity_poly.entity_id
_entity_poly.type
_entity_poly.pdbx_seq_one_letter_code
_entity_poly.pdbx_strand_id
1 'polypeptide(L)'
;MAVFSKPLTVTHTCYELGHCWTPYCRTAALDIARHVFKEAIKIYGTLYFIAALLRRKDSNYYRKKLIPETLRSTIFLTINGTLFIIMFCAWRRGQLAVYLTNLALETGYRMLVERQLITPVHNGEVYIFSLVSAIYLYLFRKQNGLPSSTVSLFRFIMGSEESFKDSPSQGASLDCQQVKQASKTKNRNVLERSSGGLVERVKSRLLAIPLVGGFIQEVFSLVSSGLDIVEDLPRHLCCPHKYSCLSYILKGGLRMFSLGFLMQAALSTFSSFTAIVKKPTAIFRTVFNKVNTKLALFLGSYCAIFRAVSCLLRWMRNKDSDQHALVAGALAGFSLRFYKSITIALYAATKLLEILYFKGIQLYKFPYFKSADICIYAFSTAFIFHAAVMEPHTLRPAYWKFLLRVTENKFSMMNRQLLDVFGVHSSKLYPDYWPNYVPGFTQLTKVSK
;
A
#
# COMPACT_ATOMS: atom_id res chain seq x y z
N MET A 1 0.97 32.41 -19.64
CA MET A 1 -0.14 33.34 -19.37
C MET A 1 -1.48 32.96 -20.00
N ALA A 2 -1.65 31.74 -20.52
CA ALA A 2 -2.90 31.32 -21.20
C ALA A 2 -4.01 30.80 -20.25
N VAL A 3 -3.77 30.69 -18.94
CA VAL A 3 -4.73 30.07 -18.01
C VAL A 3 -5.89 31.01 -17.67
N PHE A 4 -5.70 32.34 -17.71
CA PHE A 4 -6.72 33.33 -17.34
C PHE A 4 -7.64 33.77 -18.49
N SER A 5 -7.38 33.32 -19.72
CA SER A 5 -8.21 33.66 -20.90
C SER A 5 -9.28 32.60 -21.22
N LYS A 6 -9.40 31.55 -20.40
CA LYS A 6 -10.35 30.45 -20.64
C LYS A 6 -11.67 30.67 -19.90
N PRO A 7 -12.80 30.19 -20.44
CA PRO A 7 -14.08 30.37 -19.78
C PRO A 7 -14.08 29.68 -18.40
N LEU A 8 -14.54 30.41 -17.38
CA LEU A 8 -14.65 29.93 -16.00
C LEU A 8 -15.91 29.09 -15.75
N THR A 9 -16.87 29.14 -16.68
CA THR A 9 -18.16 28.44 -16.57
C THR A 9 -18.49 27.72 -17.85
N VAL A 10 -19.14 26.56 -17.74
CA VAL A 10 -19.69 25.80 -18.86
C VAL A 10 -21.12 26.23 -19.11
N THR A 11 -21.47 26.51 -20.34
CA THR A 11 -22.83 26.91 -20.77
C THR A 11 -23.76 25.70 -20.95
N HIS A 12 -23.18 24.50 -20.98
CA HIS A 12 -23.90 23.25 -21.21
C HIS A 12 -24.66 22.75 -19.96
N THR A 13 -25.77 22.05 -20.19
CA THR A 13 -26.59 21.46 -19.12
C THR A 13 -25.92 20.24 -18.50
N CYS A 14 -26.39 19.84 -17.31
CA CYS A 14 -25.88 18.60 -16.67
C CYS A 14 -26.21 17.33 -17.49
N TYR A 15 -27.29 17.35 -18.28
CA TYR A 15 -27.65 16.30 -19.22
C TYR A 15 -26.63 16.20 -20.37
N GLU A 16 -26.25 17.32 -20.94
CA GLU A 16 -25.29 17.35 -22.06
C GLU A 16 -23.88 16.91 -21.67
N LEU A 17 -23.48 17.19 -20.43
CA LEU A 17 -22.15 16.89 -19.92
C LEU A 17 -22.05 15.54 -19.20
N GLY A 18 -22.90 15.35 -18.20
CA GLY A 18 -22.68 14.39 -17.13
C GLY A 18 -23.51 13.13 -17.19
N HIS A 19 -24.82 13.26 -17.41
CA HIS A 19 -25.71 12.08 -17.44
C HIS A 19 -26.44 11.96 -18.77
N CYS A 20 -25.69 11.86 -19.83
CA CYS A 20 -26.15 11.82 -21.22
C CYS A 20 -27.09 10.65 -21.54
N TRP A 21 -27.18 9.64 -20.69
CA TRP A 21 -28.04 8.46 -20.87
C TRP A 21 -29.52 8.69 -20.46
N THR A 22 -29.81 9.75 -19.72
CA THR A 22 -31.19 10.13 -19.35
C THR A 22 -31.30 11.64 -19.13
N PRO A 23 -32.34 12.29 -19.66
CA PRO A 23 -32.51 13.73 -19.47
C PRO A 23 -32.93 14.11 -18.04
N TYR A 24 -33.41 13.17 -17.23
CA TYR A 24 -33.91 13.45 -15.89
C TYR A 24 -32.87 13.18 -14.82
N CYS A 25 -32.43 14.23 -14.08
CA CYS A 25 -31.44 14.14 -13.01
C CYS A 25 -31.84 13.14 -11.91
N ARG A 26 -33.12 13.05 -11.55
CA ARG A 26 -33.63 12.10 -10.53
C ARG A 26 -33.42 10.66 -10.98
N THR A 27 -33.74 10.34 -12.23
CA THR A 27 -33.55 9.01 -12.80
C THR A 27 -32.07 8.66 -12.85
N ALA A 28 -31.21 9.59 -13.29
CA ALA A 28 -29.75 9.40 -13.29
C ALA A 28 -29.21 9.08 -11.90
N ALA A 29 -29.64 9.82 -10.88
CA ALA A 29 -29.22 9.60 -9.49
C ALA A 29 -29.68 8.22 -8.96
N LEU A 30 -30.90 7.81 -9.25
CA LEU A 30 -31.44 6.51 -8.85
C LEU A 30 -30.76 5.35 -9.55
N ASP A 31 -30.43 5.49 -10.84
CA ASP A 31 -29.68 4.48 -11.58
C ASP A 31 -28.30 4.28 -10.98
N ILE A 32 -27.57 5.36 -10.73
CA ILE A 32 -26.27 5.28 -10.07
C ILE A 32 -26.39 4.67 -8.68
N ALA A 33 -27.39 5.07 -7.88
CA ALA A 33 -27.61 4.50 -6.54
C ALA A 33 -27.81 2.97 -6.59
N ARG A 34 -28.65 2.49 -7.50
CA ARG A 34 -28.92 1.05 -7.67
C ARG A 34 -27.66 0.28 -8.08
N HIS A 35 -26.91 0.79 -9.05
CA HIS A 35 -25.70 0.11 -9.54
C HIS A 35 -24.59 0.12 -8.51
N VAL A 36 -24.34 1.27 -7.86
CA VAL A 36 -23.35 1.37 -6.79
C VAL A 36 -23.71 0.45 -5.63
N PHE A 37 -24.97 0.40 -5.21
CA PHE A 37 -25.40 -0.50 -4.13
C PHE A 37 -25.16 -1.98 -4.49
N LYS A 38 -25.55 -2.40 -5.69
CA LYS A 38 -25.37 -3.77 -6.18
C LYS A 38 -23.89 -4.21 -6.24
N GLU A 39 -23.01 -3.35 -6.71
CA GLU A 39 -21.57 -3.66 -6.76
C GLU A 39 -20.90 -3.51 -5.39
N ALA A 40 -21.29 -2.52 -4.60
CA ALA A 40 -20.75 -2.33 -3.26
C ALA A 40 -21.04 -3.51 -2.33
N ILE A 41 -22.25 -4.07 -2.36
CA ILE A 41 -22.60 -5.23 -1.52
C ILE A 41 -21.77 -6.46 -1.89
N LYS A 42 -21.46 -6.66 -3.18
CA LYS A 42 -20.58 -7.74 -3.63
C LYS A 42 -19.15 -7.53 -3.13
N ILE A 43 -18.62 -6.30 -3.25
CA ILE A 43 -17.24 -5.97 -2.85
C ILE A 43 -17.10 -6.10 -1.33
N TYR A 44 -17.94 -5.41 -0.56
CA TYR A 44 -17.83 -5.41 0.90
C TYR A 44 -18.25 -6.72 1.53
N GLY A 45 -19.28 -7.40 1.00
CA GLY A 45 -19.70 -8.73 1.46
C GLY A 45 -18.55 -9.73 1.36
N THR A 46 -17.91 -9.80 0.19
CA THR A 46 -16.76 -10.68 -0.03
C THR A 46 -15.57 -10.29 0.88
N LEU A 47 -15.28 -8.99 0.98
CA LEU A 47 -14.15 -8.49 1.78
C LEU A 47 -14.33 -8.82 3.27
N TYR A 48 -15.48 -8.50 3.85
CA TYR A 48 -15.76 -8.74 5.27
C TYR A 48 -15.87 -10.24 5.58
N PHE A 49 -16.43 -11.02 4.66
CA PHE A 49 -16.50 -12.47 4.83
C PHE A 49 -15.10 -13.10 4.86
N ILE A 50 -14.23 -12.75 3.90
CA ILE A 50 -12.84 -13.24 3.88
C ILE A 50 -12.08 -12.75 5.11
N ALA A 51 -12.25 -11.49 5.52
CA ALA A 51 -11.61 -10.95 6.70
C ALA A 51 -12.06 -11.67 7.99
N ALA A 52 -13.33 -12.04 8.08
CA ALA A 52 -13.87 -12.81 9.21
C ALA A 52 -13.28 -14.23 9.26
N LEU A 53 -13.16 -14.89 8.09
CA LEU A 53 -12.52 -16.20 7.96
C LEU A 53 -11.05 -16.17 8.38
N LEU A 54 -10.29 -15.22 7.87
CA LEU A 54 -8.86 -15.07 8.18
C LEU A 54 -8.62 -14.77 9.67
N ARG A 55 -9.50 -14.00 10.30
CA ARG A 55 -9.46 -13.66 11.72
C ARG A 55 -10.08 -14.74 12.62
N ARG A 56 -10.54 -15.85 12.04
CA ARG A 56 -11.22 -16.97 12.76
C ARG A 56 -12.29 -16.45 13.73
N LYS A 57 -13.17 -15.56 13.23
CA LYS A 57 -14.26 -15.00 14.02
C LYS A 57 -15.26 -16.07 14.43
N ASP A 58 -15.88 -15.86 15.58
CA ASP A 58 -16.84 -16.77 16.17
C ASP A 58 -18.18 -16.80 15.40
N SER A 59 -18.94 -17.88 15.48
CA SER A 59 -20.26 -18.05 14.79
C SER A 59 -21.22 -16.91 15.10
N ASN A 60 -21.16 -16.37 16.31
CA ASN A 60 -21.98 -15.24 16.75
C ASN A 60 -21.67 -13.93 15.96
N TYR A 61 -20.41 -13.75 15.53
CA TYR A 61 -20.01 -12.62 14.68
C TYR A 61 -20.69 -12.70 13.30
N TYR A 62 -20.69 -13.87 12.67
CA TYR A 62 -21.31 -14.06 11.35
C TYR A 62 -22.81 -13.77 11.37
N ARG A 63 -23.51 -14.16 12.44
CA ARG A 63 -24.98 -13.94 12.57
C ARG A 63 -25.34 -12.52 12.93
N LYS A 64 -24.58 -11.85 13.83
CA LYS A 64 -25.00 -10.57 14.43
C LYS A 64 -24.23 -9.34 13.94
N LYS A 65 -22.99 -9.48 13.46
CA LYS A 65 -22.12 -8.33 13.14
C LYS A 65 -21.76 -8.23 11.66
N LEU A 66 -21.58 -9.33 10.96
CA LEU A 66 -21.13 -9.32 9.57
C LEU A 66 -22.09 -8.56 8.64
N ILE A 67 -23.40 -8.80 8.77
CA ILE A 67 -24.42 -8.14 7.95
C ILE A 67 -24.48 -6.63 8.21
N PRO A 68 -24.60 -6.15 9.46
CA PRO A 68 -24.59 -4.70 9.73
C PRO A 68 -23.32 -3.99 9.27
N GLU A 69 -22.14 -4.59 9.45
CA GLU A 69 -20.86 -4.00 9.00
C GLU A 69 -20.81 -3.91 7.47
N THR A 70 -21.22 -4.97 6.78
CA THR A 70 -21.31 -4.98 5.30
C THR A 70 -22.30 -3.94 4.79
N LEU A 71 -23.50 -3.88 5.38
CA LEU A 71 -24.52 -2.91 4.98
C LEU A 71 -24.07 -1.47 5.24
N ARG A 72 -23.46 -1.18 6.38
CA ARG A 72 -22.94 0.17 6.68
C ARG A 72 -21.96 0.64 5.62
N SER A 73 -21.01 -0.19 5.22
CA SER A 73 -20.04 0.17 4.20
C SER A 73 -20.64 0.25 2.80
N THR A 74 -21.60 -0.61 2.49
CA THR A 74 -22.36 -0.58 1.23
C THR A 74 -23.18 0.70 1.11
N ILE A 75 -23.91 1.07 2.15
CA ILE A 75 -24.73 2.29 2.21
C ILE A 75 -23.82 3.52 2.10
N PHE A 76 -22.68 3.53 2.81
CA PHE A 76 -21.71 4.63 2.74
C PHE A 76 -21.22 4.86 1.30
N LEU A 77 -20.79 3.82 0.59
CA LEU A 77 -20.34 3.96 -0.81
C LEU A 77 -21.48 4.37 -1.74
N THR A 78 -22.70 3.84 -1.53
CA THR A 78 -23.87 4.18 -2.32
C THR A 78 -24.25 5.65 -2.15
N ILE A 79 -24.28 6.14 -0.90
CA ILE A 79 -24.54 7.55 -0.62
C ILE A 79 -23.49 8.43 -1.29
N ASN A 80 -22.20 8.09 -1.20
CA ASN A 80 -21.13 8.87 -1.84
C ASN A 80 -21.31 8.95 -3.36
N GLY A 81 -21.55 7.83 -4.05
CA GLY A 81 -21.75 7.81 -5.49
C GLY A 81 -23.02 8.56 -5.92
N THR A 82 -24.11 8.42 -5.16
CA THR A 82 -25.38 9.11 -5.42
C THR A 82 -25.26 10.61 -5.18
N LEU A 83 -24.67 11.00 -4.04
CA LEU A 83 -24.43 12.41 -3.72
C LEU A 83 -23.55 13.09 -4.76
N PHE A 84 -22.54 12.38 -5.29
CA PHE A 84 -21.71 12.92 -6.35
C PHE A 84 -22.55 13.34 -7.56
N ILE A 85 -23.45 12.46 -8.07
CA ILE A 85 -24.32 12.79 -9.20
C ILE A 85 -25.31 13.89 -8.85
N ILE A 86 -25.94 13.82 -7.68
CA ILE A 86 -26.88 14.88 -7.22
C ILE A 86 -26.14 16.23 -7.13
N MET A 87 -24.97 16.24 -6.52
CA MET A 87 -24.15 17.44 -6.41
C MET A 87 -23.63 17.92 -7.76
N PHE A 88 -23.25 17.00 -8.67
CA PHE A 88 -22.89 17.34 -10.04
C PHE A 88 -24.04 18.04 -10.78
N CYS A 89 -25.26 17.61 -10.59
CA CYS A 89 -26.47 18.22 -11.17
C CYS A 89 -26.86 19.54 -10.46
N ALA A 90 -26.83 19.53 -9.11
CA ALA A 90 -27.12 20.71 -8.29
C ALA A 90 -25.99 21.71 -8.33
N TRP A 91 -24.81 21.22 -8.55
CA TRP A 91 -23.60 21.96 -8.44
C TRP A 91 -23.05 22.32 -9.81
N ARG A 92 -23.41 23.31 -10.22
CA ARG A 92 -22.48 24.15 -10.93
C ARG A 92 -21.26 24.54 -10.05
N ARG A 93 -21.08 24.00 -8.81
CA ARG A 93 -20.04 24.33 -7.81
C ARG A 93 -19.96 23.28 -6.69
N GLY A 94 -18.84 22.61 -6.40
CA GLY A 94 -18.22 22.03 -5.21
C GLY A 94 -18.39 20.57 -4.75
N GLN A 95 -17.78 19.89 -4.15
CA GLN A 95 -16.63 19.14 -3.66
C GLN A 95 -16.93 17.97 -2.69
N LEU A 96 -16.11 16.93 -2.68
CA LEU A 96 -16.02 15.84 -1.67
C LEU A 96 -14.69 15.04 -1.69
N ALA A 97 -14.33 14.43 -0.64
CA ALA A 97 -12.98 14.04 -0.20
C ALA A 97 -12.74 12.66 0.45
N VAL A 98 -11.71 12.14 0.84
CA VAL A 98 -10.56 11.65 1.58
C VAL A 98 -10.11 10.22 1.47
N TYR A 99 -10.60 9.12 1.54
CA TYR A 99 -9.86 7.83 1.38
C TYR A 99 -8.81 7.89 0.24
N LEU A 100 -8.81 8.93 -0.46
CA LEU A 100 -8.21 9.22 -1.74
C LEU A 100 -6.98 10.15 -1.63
N THR A 101 -6.48 10.49 -0.42
CA THR A 101 -5.32 11.38 -0.31
C THR A 101 -4.12 10.86 -1.09
N ASN A 102 -3.80 9.57 -0.97
CA ASN A 102 -2.70 8.98 -1.71
C ASN A 102 -2.96 8.96 -3.22
N LEU A 103 -4.19 8.63 -3.63
CA LEU A 103 -4.59 8.64 -5.02
C LEU A 103 -4.70 10.08 -5.53
N ALA A 104 -5.16 11.03 -4.71
CA ALA A 104 -5.20 12.45 -5.01
C ALA A 104 -3.79 13.01 -5.23
N LEU A 105 -2.84 12.70 -4.35
CA LEU A 105 -1.44 13.10 -4.50
C LEU A 105 -0.82 12.52 -5.77
N GLU A 106 -1.04 11.23 -6.06
CA GLU A 106 -0.56 10.62 -7.29
C GLU A 106 -1.20 11.26 -8.52
N THR A 107 -2.51 11.48 -8.49
CA THR A 107 -3.25 12.10 -9.59
C THR A 107 -2.81 13.55 -9.78
N GLY A 108 -2.66 14.31 -8.69
CA GLY A 108 -2.14 15.67 -8.72
C GLY A 108 -0.75 15.76 -9.34
N TYR A 109 0.15 14.86 -8.96
CA TYR A 109 1.46 14.78 -9.58
C TYR A 109 1.38 14.50 -11.09
N ARG A 110 0.52 13.56 -11.51
CA ARG A 110 0.31 13.24 -12.93
C ARG A 110 -0.27 14.42 -13.72
N MET A 111 -1.21 15.17 -13.13
CA MET A 111 -1.74 16.39 -13.71
C MET A 111 -0.66 17.46 -13.89
N LEU A 112 0.21 17.64 -12.90
CA LEU A 112 1.31 18.60 -12.98
C LEU A 112 2.34 18.22 -14.06
N VAL A 113 2.61 16.93 -14.22
CA VAL A 113 3.48 16.41 -15.28
C VAL A 113 2.82 16.57 -16.66
N GLU A 114 1.53 16.24 -16.81
CA GLU A 114 0.79 16.36 -18.07
C GLU A 114 0.70 17.84 -18.52
N ARG A 115 0.57 18.75 -17.56
CA ARG A 115 0.58 20.21 -17.82
C ARG A 115 1.98 20.79 -18.00
N GLN A 116 3.02 19.96 -18.03
CA GLN A 116 4.43 20.35 -18.19
C GLN A 116 4.94 21.34 -17.10
N LEU A 117 4.25 21.38 -15.95
CA LEU A 117 4.67 22.21 -14.81
C LEU A 117 5.83 21.57 -14.03
N ILE A 118 5.94 20.26 -14.08
CA ILE A 118 7.00 19.48 -13.41
C ILE A 118 7.52 18.42 -14.38
N THR A 119 8.84 18.25 -14.44
CA THR A 119 9.48 17.15 -15.17
C THR A 119 9.35 15.85 -14.37
N PRO A 120 9.01 14.72 -15.01
CA PRO A 120 8.86 13.45 -14.31
C PRO A 120 10.21 12.98 -13.75
N VAL A 121 10.26 12.74 -12.45
CA VAL A 121 11.46 12.22 -11.78
C VAL A 121 11.53 10.71 -12.00
N HIS A 122 12.56 10.26 -12.72
CA HIS A 122 12.77 8.83 -12.94
C HIS A 122 13.02 8.08 -11.61
N ASN A 123 12.25 7.02 -11.33
CA ASN A 123 12.26 6.26 -10.07
C ASN A 123 12.00 7.10 -8.81
N GLY A 124 11.23 8.18 -8.89
CA GLY A 124 10.90 9.04 -7.74
C GLY A 124 10.31 8.27 -6.55
N GLU A 125 9.54 7.19 -6.82
CA GLU A 125 8.99 6.31 -5.79
C GLU A 125 10.07 5.63 -4.94
N VAL A 126 11.23 5.31 -5.54
CA VAL A 126 12.33 4.66 -4.83
C VAL A 126 13.01 5.66 -3.89
N TYR A 127 13.21 6.89 -4.33
CA TYR A 127 13.82 7.94 -3.49
C TYR A 127 12.91 8.32 -2.32
N ILE A 128 11.61 8.49 -2.57
CA ILE A 128 10.63 8.75 -1.50
C ILE A 128 10.65 7.60 -0.48
N PHE A 129 10.59 6.37 -0.94
CA PHE A 129 10.61 5.22 -0.05
C PHE A 129 11.92 5.07 0.71
N SER A 130 13.05 5.39 0.08
CA SER A 130 14.39 5.39 0.72
C SER A 130 14.44 6.39 1.88
N LEU A 131 14.00 7.63 1.64
CA LEU A 131 13.93 8.67 2.69
C LEU A 131 12.99 8.27 3.84
N VAL A 132 11.80 7.80 3.49
CA VAL A 132 10.78 7.35 4.45
C VAL A 132 11.30 6.19 5.28
N SER A 133 11.95 5.22 4.65
CA SER A 133 12.55 4.05 5.30
C SER A 133 13.67 4.44 6.26
N ALA A 134 14.51 5.42 5.91
CA ALA A 134 15.55 5.95 6.78
C ALA A 134 14.95 6.48 8.09
N ILE A 135 13.91 7.31 7.98
CA ILE A 135 13.25 7.91 9.15
C ILE A 135 12.53 6.85 10.01
N TYR A 136 11.82 5.90 9.36
CA TYR A 136 11.15 4.81 10.09
C TYR A 136 12.12 3.98 10.91
N LEU A 137 13.24 3.56 10.32
CA LEU A 137 14.19 2.68 11.00
C LEU A 137 15.02 3.42 12.05
N TYR A 138 15.24 4.71 11.85
CA TYR A 138 15.78 5.58 12.91
C TYR A 138 14.82 5.68 14.10
N LEU A 139 13.53 5.94 13.84
CA LEU A 139 12.50 6.00 14.89
C LEU A 139 12.27 4.63 15.56
N PHE A 140 12.46 3.53 14.82
CA PHE A 140 12.34 2.17 15.34
C PHE A 140 13.38 1.86 16.42
N ARG A 141 14.57 2.44 16.32
CA ARG A 141 15.63 2.30 17.31
C ARG A 141 15.46 3.23 18.52
N LYS A 142 14.69 4.29 18.39
CA LYS A 142 14.43 5.20 19.52
C LYS A 142 13.36 4.66 20.45
N GLN A 143 13.54 4.87 21.74
CA GLN A 143 12.51 4.63 22.76
C GLN A 143 11.27 5.47 22.44
N ASN A 144 10.10 4.83 22.44
CA ASN A 144 8.84 5.48 22.06
C ASN A 144 8.88 6.19 20.69
N GLY A 145 9.77 5.74 19.78
CA GLY A 145 9.90 6.30 18.43
C GLY A 145 8.68 6.06 17.55
N LEU A 146 8.03 4.91 17.67
CA LEU A 146 6.90 4.49 16.85
C LEU A 146 5.76 3.93 17.71
N PRO A 147 4.50 3.92 17.20
CA PRO A 147 3.38 3.22 17.83
C PRO A 147 3.67 1.72 17.98
N SER A 148 3.12 1.07 19.01
CA SER A 148 3.37 -0.34 19.34
C SER A 148 3.08 -1.30 18.18
N SER A 149 2.01 -1.05 17.41
CA SER A 149 1.67 -1.84 16.21
C SER A 149 2.75 -1.76 15.14
N THR A 150 3.30 -0.57 14.90
CA THR A 150 4.37 -0.35 13.92
C THR A 150 5.70 -0.95 14.40
N VAL A 151 6.00 -0.81 15.70
CA VAL A 151 7.18 -1.48 16.31
C VAL A 151 7.10 -2.99 16.13
N SER A 152 5.93 -3.59 16.38
CA SER A 152 5.71 -5.04 16.21
C SER A 152 5.93 -5.48 14.76
N LEU A 153 5.49 -4.69 13.79
CA LEU A 153 5.74 -4.94 12.36
C LEU A 153 7.23 -4.90 12.03
N PHE A 154 7.95 -3.87 12.49
CA PHE A 154 9.39 -3.77 12.25
C PHE A 154 10.20 -4.83 13.00
N ARG A 155 9.81 -5.22 14.22
CA ARG A 155 10.39 -6.38 14.93
C ARG A 155 10.21 -7.67 14.13
N PHE A 156 9.07 -7.86 13.50
CA PHE A 156 8.82 -9.01 12.64
C PHE A 156 9.71 -9.00 11.38
N ILE A 157 9.88 -7.84 10.72
CA ILE A 157 10.66 -7.72 9.48
C ILE A 157 12.17 -7.73 9.76
N MET A 158 12.64 -6.88 10.68
CA MET A 158 14.08 -6.68 10.93
C MET A 158 14.66 -7.61 12.00
N GLY A 159 13.81 -8.15 12.86
CA GLY A 159 14.20 -8.91 14.04
C GLY A 159 14.08 -8.10 15.33
N SER A 160 13.81 -8.80 16.44
CA SER A 160 13.72 -8.19 17.78
C SER A 160 15.08 -7.67 18.28
N GLU A 161 16.16 -8.16 17.74
CA GLU A 161 17.54 -7.82 18.11
C GLU A 161 17.93 -6.38 17.77
N GLU A 162 17.32 -5.83 16.70
CA GLU A 162 17.56 -4.46 16.22
C GLU A 162 16.60 -3.43 16.86
N SER A 163 15.61 -3.86 17.65
CA SER A 163 14.72 -2.92 18.33
C SER A 163 15.39 -2.34 19.58
N PHE A 164 14.86 -1.19 20.04
CA PHE A 164 15.24 -0.62 21.32
C PHE A 164 15.18 -1.69 22.43
N LYS A 165 16.26 -1.83 23.20
CA LYS A 165 16.32 -2.68 24.39
C LYS A 165 16.02 -1.82 25.60
N ASP A 166 15.05 -2.24 26.41
CA ASP A 166 14.76 -1.65 27.74
C ASP A 166 15.90 -1.97 28.73
N SER A 167 17.10 -1.47 28.46
CA SER A 167 18.17 -1.43 29.47
C SER A 167 18.15 -0.06 30.13
N PRO A 168 18.18 0.02 31.48
CA PRO A 168 18.00 1.25 32.22
C PRO A 168 19.27 2.11 32.26
N SER A 169 19.95 2.34 31.14
CA SER A 169 21.09 3.25 31.10
C SER A 169 21.28 3.85 29.70
N GLN A 170 20.87 5.11 29.64
CA GLN A 170 21.45 6.19 28.84
C GLN A 170 21.37 6.11 27.30
N GLY A 171 20.79 7.16 26.72
CA GLY A 171 20.93 7.60 25.34
C GLY A 171 22.35 8.07 24.99
N ALA A 172 23.37 7.27 25.32
CA ALA A 172 24.75 7.48 24.95
C ALA A 172 25.20 6.31 24.06
N SER A 173 25.99 6.61 23.02
CA SER A 173 26.71 5.65 22.19
C SER A 173 27.48 4.66 23.07
N LEU A 174 26.96 3.43 23.21
CA LEU A 174 27.60 2.37 24.00
C LEU A 174 28.93 1.99 23.32
N ASP A 175 30.01 2.27 24.00
CA ASP A 175 31.33 1.81 23.61
C ASP A 175 31.40 0.28 23.79
N CYS A 176 31.87 -0.44 22.79
CA CYS A 176 31.89 -1.92 22.78
C CYS A 176 32.68 -2.54 23.94
N GLN A 177 33.51 -1.78 24.61
CA GLN A 177 34.26 -2.24 25.77
C GLN A 177 33.37 -2.42 27.02
N GLN A 178 32.32 -1.62 27.18
CA GLN A 178 31.41 -1.74 28.35
C GLN A 178 30.45 -2.95 28.24
N VAL A 179 30.17 -3.43 27.02
CA VAL A 179 29.37 -4.64 26.82
C VAL A 179 30.06 -5.91 27.26
N LYS A 180 31.41 -5.93 27.26
CA LYS A 180 32.22 -7.07 27.75
C LYS A 180 32.06 -7.33 29.25
N GLN A 181 31.85 -6.29 30.04
CA GLN A 181 31.72 -6.43 31.51
C GLN A 181 30.31 -6.88 31.90
N ALA A 182 29.26 -6.42 31.20
CA ALA A 182 27.87 -6.79 31.50
C ALA A 182 27.49 -8.22 31.05
N SER A 183 28.20 -8.79 30.07
CA SER A 183 27.86 -10.14 29.53
C SER A 183 28.45 -11.27 30.38
N LYS A 184 29.47 -11.03 31.22
CA LYS A 184 30.03 -12.03 32.12
C LYS A 184 29.14 -12.41 33.30
N THR A 185 28.18 -11.55 33.65
CA THR A 185 27.32 -11.73 34.86
C THR A 185 25.95 -12.31 34.57
N LYS A 186 25.54 -12.47 33.33
CA LYS A 186 24.15 -12.89 32.96
C LYS A 186 24.06 -14.13 32.07
N ASN A 187 25.00 -15.06 32.20
CA ASN A 187 24.98 -16.30 31.45
C ASN A 187 24.67 -17.48 32.37
N ARG A 188 23.42 -17.66 32.74
CA ARG A 188 22.75 -18.96 33.00
C ARG A 188 21.25 -18.72 33.18
N ASN A 189 20.47 -19.52 32.44
CA ASN A 189 19.03 -19.67 32.59
C ASN A 189 18.14 -18.51 32.08
N VAL A 190 18.00 -18.36 30.78
CA VAL A 190 16.72 -18.12 30.07
C VAL A 190 17.01 -18.20 28.56
N LEU A 191 17.08 -19.38 27.99
CA LEU A 191 17.08 -19.49 26.52
C LEU A 191 16.69 -20.89 26.07
N GLU A 192 15.39 -21.12 26.02
CA GLU A 192 14.82 -22.16 25.14
C GLU A 192 13.29 -22.09 25.17
N ARG A 193 12.73 -21.10 24.48
CA ARG A 193 11.30 -21.12 24.07
C ARG A 193 10.97 -19.86 23.32
N SER A 194 10.98 -19.86 22.01
CA SER A 194 10.01 -19.06 21.23
C SER A 194 10.19 -18.96 19.72
N SER A 195 11.08 -19.67 19.04
CA SER A 195 11.10 -19.56 17.57
C SER A 195 11.00 -20.85 16.79
N GLY A 196 11.15 -22.01 17.43
CA GLY A 196 11.09 -23.33 16.77
C GLY A 196 9.67 -23.75 16.35
N GLY A 197 8.66 -23.38 17.09
CA GLY A 197 7.34 -24.00 17.00
C GLY A 197 6.49 -23.68 15.77
N LEU A 198 6.77 -22.63 15.03
CA LEU A 198 6.00 -22.32 13.81
C LEU A 198 6.65 -22.93 12.55
N VAL A 199 7.97 -22.85 12.48
CA VAL A 199 8.76 -23.46 11.38
C VAL A 199 8.62 -24.98 11.45
N GLU A 200 8.67 -25.57 12.65
CA GLU A 200 8.49 -27.01 12.85
C GLU A 200 7.07 -27.48 12.51
N ARG A 201 6.04 -26.72 12.84
CA ARG A 201 4.65 -27.01 12.46
C ARG A 201 4.36 -26.85 10.96
N VAL A 202 5.04 -25.94 10.28
CA VAL A 202 4.94 -25.80 8.82
C VAL A 202 5.73 -26.91 8.14
N LYS A 203 6.91 -27.27 8.66
CA LYS A 203 7.74 -28.39 8.21
C LYS A 203 6.97 -29.73 8.28
N SER A 204 6.32 -30.03 9.41
CA SER A 204 5.57 -31.27 9.58
C SER A 204 4.33 -31.38 8.68
N ARG A 205 3.70 -30.28 8.31
CA ARG A 205 2.54 -30.28 7.39
C ARG A 205 2.93 -30.29 5.90
N LEU A 206 4.10 -29.75 5.52
CA LEU A 206 4.62 -29.81 4.15
C LEU A 206 5.24 -31.18 3.82
N LEU A 207 5.80 -31.86 4.81
CA LEU A 207 6.34 -33.24 4.68
C LEU A 207 5.26 -34.31 4.51
N ALA A 208 4.00 -33.99 4.74
CA ALA A 208 2.87 -34.91 4.55
C ALA A 208 2.43 -35.09 3.08
N ILE A 209 3.08 -34.43 2.12
CA ILE A 209 2.80 -34.56 0.67
C ILE A 209 3.90 -35.44 0.05
N PRO A 210 3.65 -36.70 -0.29
CA PRO A 210 4.72 -37.67 -0.60
C PRO A 210 5.51 -37.43 -1.88
N LEU A 211 4.99 -36.63 -2.84
CA LEU A 211 5.67 -36.36 -4.12
C LEU A 211 6.61 -35.13 -4.11
N VAL A 212 6.50 -34.26 -3.11
CA VAL A 212 7.26 -33.00 -3.04
C VAL A 212 8.22 -33.02 -1.85
N GLY A 213 8.00 -33.93 -0.89
CA GLY A 213 8.74 -34.01 0.36
C GLY A 213 10.25 -34.28 0.18
N GLY A 214 10.63 -35.19 -0.72
CA GLY A 214 12.03 -35.55 -0.94
C GLY A 214 12.89 -34.40 -1.49
N PHE A 215 12.42 -33.73 -2.53
CA PHE A 215 13.14 -32.62 -3.14
C PHE A 215 13.24 -31.40 -2.19
N ILE A 216 12.16 -31.11 -1.47
CA ILE A 216 12.17 -30.04 -0.45
C ILE A 216 13.13 -30.38 0.69
N GLN A 217 13.21 -31.64 1.09
CA GLN A 217 14.09 -32.10 2.16
C GLN A 217 15.57 -32.02 1.74
N GLU A 218 15.88 -32.35 0.50
CA GLU A 218 17.24 -32.29 -0.05
C GLU A 218 17.72 -30.85 -0.24
N VAL A 219 16.88 -29.98 -0.80
CA VAL A 219 17.16 -28.53 -0.89
C VAL A 219 17.28 -27.90 0.49
N PHE A 220 16.45 -28.32 1.46
CA PHE A 220 16.51 -27.81 2.82
C PHE A 220 17.76 -28.28 3.56
N SER A 221 18.22 -29.52 3.35
CA SER A 221 19.45 -30.04 3.94
C SER A 221 20.72 -29.37 3.36
N LEU A 222 20.75 -29.14 2.05
CA LEU A 222 21.82 -28.38 1.39
C LEU A 222 21.91 -26.92 1.88
N VAL A 223 20.75 -26.28 2.03
CA VAL A 223 20.65 -24.91 2.55
C VAL A 223 21.05 -24.85 4.03
N SER A 224 20.65 -25.84 4.84
CA SER A 224 21.01 -25.89 6.27
C SER A 224 22.50 -26.13 6.45
N SER A 225 23.11 -27.08 5.73
CA SER A 225 24.55 -27.35 5.79
C SER A 225 25.39 -26.16 5.34
N GLY A 226 24.97 -25.45 4.28
CA GLY A 226 25.60 -24.22 3.86
C GLY A 226 25.47 -23.07 4.90
N LEU A 227 24.36 -23.03 5.64
CA LEU A 227 24.16 -22.05 6.71
C LEU A 227 25.00 -22.36 7.96
N ASP A 228 25.23 -23.63 8.27
CA ASP A 228 26.02 -24.06 9.42
C ASP A 228 27.51 -23.65 9.25
N ILE A 229 28.06 -23.81 8.04
CA ILE A 229 29.42 -23.34 7.70
C ILE A 229 29.56 -21.82 7.88
N VAL A 230 28.48 -21.07 7.57
CA VAL A 230 28.46 -19.61 7.68
C VAL A 230 28.27 -19.15 9.14
N GLU A 231 27.80 -20.02 10.06
CA GLU A 231 27.63 -19.69 11.48
C GLU A 231 28.96 -19.52 12.23
N ASP A 232 29.99 -20.23 11.82
CA ASP A 232 31.33 -20.20 12.44
C ASP A 232 32.19 -18.99 12.05
N LEU A 233 31.73 -18.17 11.12
CA LEU A 233 32.43 -16.97 10.69
C LEU A 233 32.47 -15.89 11.81
N PRO A 234 33.45 -14.96 11.79
CA PRO A 234 33.65 -13.99 12.86
C PRO A 234 32.43 -13.05 13.01
N ARG A 235 32.10 -12.77 14.28
CA ARG A 235 31.09 -11.80 14.71
C ARG A 235 31.75 -10.59 15.33
N HIS A 236 31.30 -9.39 15.01
CA HIS A 236 31.75 -8.18 15.70
C HIS A 236 31.12 -8.06 17.10
N LEU A 237 31.89 -7.58 18.07
CA LEU A 237 31.49 -7.51 19.49
C LEU A 237 30.27 -6.61 19.73
N CYS A 238 30.11 -5.53 18.96
CA CYS A 238 28.97 -4.62 19.05
C CYS A 238 27.69 -5.14 18.37
N CYS A 239 27.75 -6.28 17.67
CA CYS A 239 26.56 -6.79 16.99
C CYS A 239 25.61 -7.49 17.98
N PRO A 240 24.31 -7.18 17.96
CA PRO A 240 23.34 -7.72 18.92
C PRO A 240 22.92 -9.16 18.65
N HIS A 241 23.24 -9.71 17.49
CA HIS A 241 22.86 -11.08 17.07
C HIS A 241 23.83 -12.14 17.64
N LYS A 242 23.30 -13.38 17.77
CA LYS A 242 24.01 -14.48 18.42
C LYS A 242 25.08 -15.14 17.52
N TYR A 243 24.78 -15.31 16.23
CA TYR A 243 25.63 -16.01 15.26
C TYR A 243 26.47 -15.01 14.44
N SER A 244 27.26 -15.50 13.45
CA SER A 244 28.06 -14.65 12.58
C SER A 244 27.24 -13.57 11.86
N CYS A 245 27.89 -12.46 11.50
CA CYS A 245 27.22 -11.37 10.79
C CYS A 245 26.63 -11.83 9.46
N LEU A 246 27.32 -12.70 8.73
CA LEU A 246 26.87 -13.21 7.44
C LEU A 246 25.65 -14.13 7.58
N SER A 247 25.66 -15.05 8.57
CA SER A 247 24.52 -15.89 8.89
C SER A 247 23.29 -15.06 9.26
N TYR A 248 23.47 -14.00 10.03
CA TYR A 248 22.39 -13.10 10.43
C TYR A 248 21.75 -12.39 9.23
N ILE A 249 22.57 -11.92 8.27
CA ILE A 249 22.11 -11.28 7.03
C ILE A 249 21.34 -12.28 6.17
N LEU A 250 21.93 -13.45 5.91
CA LEU A 250 21.35 -14.47 5.04
C LEU A 250 20.05 -15.04 5.61
N LYS A 251 20.02 -15.44 6.88
CA LYS A 251 18.81 -15.96 7.53
C LYS A 251 17.67 -14.94 7.52
N GLY A 252 17.97 -13.66 7.76
CA GLY A 252 16.98 -12.60 7.71
C GLY A 252 16.46 -12.33 6.31
N GLY A 253 17.36 -12.24 5.33
CA GLY A 253 17.01 -12.05 3.92
C GLY A 253 16.17 -13.20 3.38
N LEU A 254 16.58 -14.44 3.63
CA LEU A 254 15.89 -15.63 3.17
C LEU A 254 14.49 -15.77 3.80
N ARG A 255 14.37 -15.49 5.11
CA ARG A 255 13.07 -15.47 5.81
C ARG A 255 12.09 -14.49 5.16
N MET A 256 12.55 -13.26 4.89
CA MET A 256 11.70 -12.23 4.28
C MET A 256 11.43 -12.50 2.81
N PHE A 257 12.39 -13.07 2.09
CA PHE A 257 12.19 -13.53 0.72
C PHE A 257 11.10 -14.61 0.64
N SER A 258 11.18 -15.64 1.48
CA SER A 258 10.18 -16.71 1.53
C SER A 258 8.78 -16.18 1.86
N LEU A 259 8.69 -15.25 2.82
CA LEU A 259 7.42 -14.61 3.17
C LEU A 259 6.84 -13.82 2.00
N GLY A 260 7.67 -13.02 1.32
CA GLY A 260 7.25 -12.24 0.15
C GLY A 260 6.79 -13.13 -1.00
N PHE A 261 7.49 -14.24 -1.24
CA PHE A 261 7.11 -15.22 -2.24
C PHE A 261 5.76 -15.88 -1.92
N LEU A 262 5.60 -16.38 -0.69
CA LEU A 262 4.35 -17.01 -0.26
C LEU A 262 3.17 -16.04 -0.33
N MET A 263 3.36 -14.80 0.08
CA MET A 263 2.32 -13.77 0.06
C MET A 263 1.87 -13.46 -1.37
N GLN A 264 2.82 -13.27 -2.28
CA GLN A 264 2.52 -12.99 -3.69
C GLN A 264 1.93 -14.21 -4.41
N ALA A 265 2.45 -15.41 -4.14
CA ALA A 265 1.91 -16.65 -4.67
C ALA A 265 0.47 -16.89 -4.22
N ALA A 266 0.16 -16.64 -2.95
CA ALA A 266 -1.20 -16.73 -2.42
C ALA A 266 -2.15 -15.75 -3.12
N LEU A 267 -1.74 -14.48 -3.30
CA LEU A 267 -2.53 -13.48 -4.01
C LEU A 267 -2.74 -13.85 -5.49
N SER A 268 -1.70 -14.34 -6.17
CA SER A 268 -1.78 -14.79 -7.56
C SER A 268 -2.71 -16.01 -7.71
N THR A 269 -2.63 -16.96 -6.78
CA THR A 269 -3.51 -18.14 -6.76
C THR A 269 -4.96 -17.73 -6.52
N PHE A 270 -5.20 -16.83 -5.59
CA PHE A 270 -6.54 -16.32 -5.31
C PHE A 270 -7.13 -15.57 -6.52
N SER A 271 -6.34 -14.71 -7.17
CA SER A 271 -6.81 -13.98 -8.37
C SER A 271 -7.07 -14.89 -9.57
N SER A 272 -6.38 -16.01 -9.66
CA SER A 272 -6.50 -16.99 -10.74
C SER A 272 -7.38 -18.21 -10.37
N PHE A 273 -8.12 -18.13 -9.27
CA PHE A 273 -8.88 -19.26 -8.72
C PHE A 273 -9.81 -19.90 -9.75
N THR A 274 -10.56 -19.10 -10.50
CA THR A 274 -11.48 -19.60 -11.54
C THR A 274 -10.76 -20.32 -12.70
N ALA A 275 -9.55 -19.88 -13.04
CA ALA A 275 -8.73 -20.54 -14.07
C ALA A 275 -8.13 -21.86 -13.54
N ILE A 276 -7.74 -21.90 -12.27
CA ILE A 276 -7.19 -23.07 -11.60
C ILE A 276 -8.24 -24.17 -11.45
N VAL A 277 -9.49 -23.81 -11.11
CA VAL A 277 -10.60 -24.75 -11.03
C VAL A 277 -10.89 -25.40 -12.39
N LYS A 278 -10.77 -24.64 -13.49
CA LYS A 278 -10.95 -25.18 -14.85
C LYS A 278 -9.76 -26.05 -15.34
N LYS A 279 -8.53 -25.69 -14.92
CA LYS A 279 -7.30 -26.39 -15.29
C LYS A 279 -6.35 -26.47 -14.08
N PRO A 280 -6.35 -27.57 -13.31
CA PRO A 280 -5.52 -27.71 -12.10
C PRO A 280 -4.02 -27.52 -12.33
N THR A 281 -3.50 -27.89 -13.51
CA THR A 281 -2.09 -27.70 -13.88
C THR A 281 -1.67 -26.24 -13.95
N ALA A 282 -2.63 -25.31 -14.10
CA ALA A 282 -2.36 -23.89 -14.12
C ALA A 282 -1.79 -23.36 -12.78
N ILE A 283 -1.95 -24.11 -11.67
CA ILE A 283 -1.42 -23.70 -10.38
C ILE A 283 0.11 -23.56 -10.39
N PHE A 284 0.84 -24.50 -11.02
CA PHE A 284 2.30 -24.43 -11.11
C PHE A 284 2.76 -23.18 -11.88
N ARG A 285 2.10 -22.88 -13.00
CA ARG A 285 2.40 -21.69 -13.80
C ARG A 285 2.07 -20.40 -13.05
N THR A 286 1.01 -20.41 -12.23
CA THR A 286 0.61 -19.25 -11.43
C THR A 286 1.57 -19.02 -10.26
N VAL A 287 1.98 -20.07 -9.56
CA VAL A 287 2.88 -19.98 -8.40
C VAL A 287 4.30 -19.60 -8.83
N PHE A 288 4.84 -20.25 -9.88
CA PHE A 288 6.22 -19.99 -10.37
C PHE A 288 6.31 -18.90 -11.43
N ASN A 289 5.41 -17.93 -11.39
CA ASN A 289 5.47 -16.77 -12.27
C ASN A 289 6.59 -15.81 -11.83
N LYS A 290 7.31 -15.22 -12.81
CA LYS A 290 8.34 -14.17 -12.57
C LYS A 290 7.82 -12.98 -11.76
N VAL A 291 6.52 -12.68 -11.80
CA VAL A 291 5.89 -11.62 -11.01
C VAL A 291 5.96 -11.93 -9.52
N ASN A 292 5.84 -13.20 -9.12
CA ASN A 292 5.85 -13.61 -7.72
C ASN A 292 7.22 -13.42 -7.05
N THR A 293 8.30 -13.41 -7.82
CA THR A 293 9.66 -13.21 -7.29
C THR A 293 9.97 -11.74 -7.00
N LYS A 294 9.29 -10.78 -7.62
CA LYS A 294 9.59 -9.34 -7.45
C LYS A 294 9.34 -8.86 -6.01
N LEU A 295 8.21 -9.23 -5.42
CA LEU A 295 7.90 -8.89 -4.03
C LEU A 295 8.84 -9.63 -3.06
N ALA A 296 9.18 -10.89 -3.36
CA ALA A 296 10.14 -11.67 -2.59
C ALA A 296 11.53 -11.01 -2.58
N LEU A 297 12.02 -10.61 -3.76
CA LEU A 297 13.28 -9.88 -3.90
C LEU A 297 13.26 -8.55 -3.13
N PHE A 298 12.18 -7.81 -3.22
CA PHE A 298 12.02 -6.56 -2.48
C PHE A 298 12.14 -6.76 -0.97
N LEU A 299 11.32 -7.65 -0.39
CA LEU A 299 11.32 -7.88 1.06
C LEU A 299 12.61 -8.54 1.56
N GLY A 300 13.14 -9.50 0.81
CA GLY A 300 14.40 -10.18 1.15
C GLY A 300 15.59 -9.24 1.10
N SER A 301 15.75 -8.47 0.02
CA SER A 301 16.83 -7.50 -0.11
C SER A 301 16.70 -6.33 0.87
N TYR A 302 15.49 -5.86 1.15
CA TYR A 302 15.25 -4.82 2.15
C TYR A 302 15.80 -5.21 3.52
N CYS A 303 15.47 -6.41 4.00
CA CYS A 303 15.97 -6.93 5.26
C CYS A 303 17.47 -7.22 5.23
N ALA A 304 17.96 -7.84 4.15
CA ALA A 304 19.39 -8.18 4.02
C ALA A 304 20.28 -6.95 3.97
N ILE A 305 19.92 -5.93 3.16
CA ILE A 305 20.70 -4.68 3.05
C ILE A 305 20.70 -3.93 4.38
N PHE A 306 19.55 -3.82 5.07
CA PHE A 306 19.51 -3.16 6.37
C PHE A 306 20.45 -3.82 7.38
N ARG A 307 20.41 -5.15 7.49
CA ARG A 307 21.27 -5.92 8.39
C ARG A 307 22.75 -5.80 8.00
N ALA A 308 23.04 -5.94 6.70
CA ALA A 308 24.41 -5.83 6.19
C ALA A 308 25.03 -4.47 6.50
N VAL A 309 24.32 -3.38 6.19
CA VAL A 309 24.81 -2.02 6.43
C VAL A 309 24.90 -1.73 7.93
N SER A 310 23.95 -2.18 8.74
CA SER A 310 24.00 -2.03 10.20
C SER A 310 25.22 -2.74 10.80
N CYS A 311 25.51 -3.98 10.38
CA CYS A 311 26.70 -4.70 10.81
C CYS A 311 27.98 -4.02 10.31
N LEU A 312 28.02 -3.60 9.04
CA LEU A 312 29.19 -2.92 8.46
C LEU A 312 29.53 -1.62 9.21
N LEU A 313 28.52 -0.80 9.50
CA LEU A 313 28.73 0.45 10.25
C LEU A 313 29.20 0.20 11.69
N ARG A 314 28.77 -0.89 12.34
CA ARG A 314 29.30 -1.31 13.64
C ARG A 314 30.76 -1.76 13.55
N TRP A 315 31.11 -2.48 12.46
CA TRP A 315 32.49 -2.86 12.20
C TRP A 315 33.41 -1.65 11.98
N MET A 316 32.97 -0.68 11.17
CA MET A 316 33.75 0.50 10.84
C MET A 316 33.93 1.47 12.02
N ARG A 317 32.90 1.66 12.83
CA ARG A 317 32.84 2.68 13.88
C ARG A 317 33.10 2.14 15.29
N ASN A 318 33.15 0.82 15.46
CA ASN A 318 33.29 0.15 16.77
C ASN A 318 32.29 0.62 17.83
N LYS A 319 31.14 1.16 17.40
CA LYS A 319 30.05 1.70 18.25
C LYS A 319 28.70 1.29 17.67
N ASP A 320 27.70 1.10 18.53
CA ASP A 320 26.30 1.00 18.09
C ASP A 320 25.59 2.35 18.33
N SER A 321 24.97 2.90 17.29
CA SER A 321 24.30 4.19 17.32
C SER A 321 22.99 4.12 16.54
N ASP A 322 21.98 4.84 17.01
CA ASP A 322 20.68 4.97 16.30
C ASP A 322 20.84 5.56 14.91
N GLN A 323 21.85 6.39 14.69
CA GLN A 323 22.18 7.00 13.39
C GLN A 323 22.53 5.94 12.33
N HIS A 324 23.07 4.78 12.72
CA HIS A 324 23.34 3.68 11.80
C HIS A 324 22.08 3.19 11.11
N ALA A 325 20.94 3.19 11.82
CA ALA A 325 19.66 2.81 11.25
C ALA A 325 19.14 3.79 10.20
N LEU A 326 19.51 5.07 10.29
CA LEU A 326 19.14 6.07 9.27
C LEU A 326 19.84 5.76 7.93
N VAL A 327 21.16 5.53 7.97
CA VAL A 327 21.92 5.19 6.76
C VAL A 327 21.52 3.81 6.22
N ALA A 328 21.39 2.82 7.11
CA ALA A 328 21.00 1.47 6.74
C ALA A 328 19.58 1.44 6.15
N GLY A 329 18.67 2.25 6.71
CA GLY A 329 17.29 2.40 6.22
C GLY A 329 17.21 3.08 4.86
N ALA A 330 18.01 4.12 4.63
CA ALA A 330 18.11 4.78 3.34
C ALA A 330 18.56 3.79 2.26
N LEU A 331 19.64 3.06 2.50
CA LEU A 331 20.16 2.08 1.54
C LEU A 331 19.20 0.89 1.35
N ALA A 332 18.59 0.39 2.41
CA ALA A 332 17.59 -0.66 2.32
C ALA A 332 16.38 -0.22 1.48
N GLY A 333 15.97 1.05 1.57
CA GLY A 333 14.86 1.60 0.81
C GLY A 333 15.02 1.51 -0.71
N PHE A 334 16.26 1.50 -1.22
CA PHE A 334 16.51 1.27 -2.66
C PHE A 334 16.05 -0.10 -3.16
N SER A 335 15.82 -1.06 -2.28
CA SER A 335 15.25 -2.36 -2.64
C SER A 335 13.88 -2.26 -3.31
N LEU A 336 13.12 -1.16 -3.14
CA LEU A 336 11.86 -0.92 -3.85
C LEU A 336 12.05 -0.92 -5.39
N ARG A 337 13.25 -0.77 -5.89
CA ARG A 337 13.57 -0.92 -7.32
C ARG A 337 13.18 -2.29 -7.87
N PHE A 338 13.23 -3.34 -7.06
CA PHE A 338 12.80 -4.69 -7.46
C PHE A 338 11.27 -4.83 -7.57
N TYR A 339 10.53 -4.01 -6.80
CA TYR A 339 9.06 -4.00 -6.81
C TYR A 339 8.56 -2.56 -6.89
N LYS A 340 8.76 -1.91 -8.04
CA LYS A 340 8.35 -0.52 -8.25
C LYS A 340 6.86 -0.32 -7.96
N SER A 341 6.53 0.37 -6.89
CA SER A 341 5.16 0.64 -6.46
C SER A 341 5.07 2.00 -5.78
N ILE A 342 4.56 2.97 -6.52
CA ILE A 342 4.27 4.30 -5.97
C ILE A 342 3.27 4.23 -4.81
N THR A 343 2.35 3.25 -4.83
CA THR A 343 1.39 3.04 -3.74
C THR A 343 2.05 2.73 -2.41
N ILE A 344 3.06 1.85 -2.41
CA ILE A 344 3.80 1.49 -1.19
C ILE A 344 4.58 2.69 -0.69
N ALA A 345 5.25 3.41 -1.59
CA ALA A 345 6.03 4.60 -1.23
C ALA A 345 5.14 5.69 -0.62
N LEU A 346 4.03 6.04 -1.28
CA LEU A 346 3.10 7.06 -0.78
C LEU A 346 2.39 6.62 0.50
N TYR A 347 1.97 5.35 0.61
CA TYR A 347 1.35 4.84 1.83
C TYR A 347 2.32 4.90 3.03
N ALA A 348 3.57 4.50 2.83
CA ALA A 348 4.58 4.61 3.86
C ALA A 348 4.85 6.08 4.24
N ALA A 349 4.92 6.98 3.24
CA ALA A 349 5.12 8.41 3.47
C ALA A 349 3.97 9.06 4.25
N THR A 350 2.73 8.81 3.86
CA THR A 350 1.56 9.38 4.55
C THR A 350 1.41 8.84 5.98
N LYS A 351 1.70 7.54 6.18
CA LYS A 351 1.72 6.96 7.54
C LYS A 351 2.86 7.51 8.40
N LEU A 352 4.01 7.81 7.80
CA LEU A 352 5.09 8.49 8.51
C LEU A 352 4.67 9.90 8.92
N LEU A 353 4.08 10.66 8.00
CA LEU A 353 3.58 12.02 8.29
C LEU A 353 2.54 12.00 9.41
N GLU A 354 1.61 11.04 9.41
CA GLU A 354 0.63 10.84 10.49
C GLU A 354 1.33 10.62 11.84
N ILE A 355 2.32 9.72 11.89
CA ILE A 355 3.08 9.43 13.12
C ILE A 355 3.85 10.66 13.59
N LEU A 356 4.50 11.38 12.67
CA LEU A 356 5.25 12.60 12.99
C LEU A 356 4.33 13.72 13.48
N TYR A 357 3.15 13.86 12.89
CA TYR A 357 2.13 14.83 13.32
C TYR A 357 1.68 14.55 14.76
N PHE A 358 1.29 13.31 15.07
CA PHE A 358 0.89 12.97 16.46
C PHE A 358 2.04 13.13 17.46
N LYS A 359 3.27 12.85 17.05
CA LYS A 359 4.45 13.15 17.87
C LYS A 359 4.67 14.65 18.06
N GLY A 360 4.47 15.43 17.00
CA GLY A 360 4.53 16.90 17.07
C GLY A 360 3.53 17.48 18.06
N ILE A 361 2.33 16.92 18.11
CA ILE A 361 1.31 17.30 19.14
C ILE A 361 1.82 16.97 20.55
N GLN A 362 2.41 15.78 20.74
CA GLN A 362 2.89 15.36 22.05
C GLN A 362 4.13 16.13 22.55
N LEU A 363 5.08 16.40 21.65
CA LEU A 363 6.39 16.99 21.99
C LEU A 363 6.43 18.49 21.83
N TYR A 364 5.79 19.02 20.78
CA TYR A 364 5.93 20.44 20.36
C TYR A 364 4.63 21.22 20.43
N LYS A 365 3.57 20.67 21.05
CA LYS A 365 2.25 21.32 21.20
C LYS A 365 1.66 21.79 19.84
N PHE A 366 1.83 21.01 18.77
CA PHE A 366 1.15 21.29 17.51
C PHE A 366 -0.37 21.34 17.72
N PRO A 367 -1.10 22.22 17.01
CA PRO A 367 -2.53 22.31 17.15
C PRO A 367 -3.19 20.99 16.73
N TYR A 368 -4.07 20.47 17.59
CA TYR A 368 -4.90 19.32 17.26
C TYR A 368 -6.18 19.79 16.58
N PHE A 369 -6.34 19.43 15.30
CA PHE A 369 -7.55 19.71 14.54
C PHE A 369 -8.55 18.59 14.69
N LYS A 370 -9.62 18.81 15.45
CA LYS A 370 -10.72 17.85 15.58
C LYS A 370 -11.36 17.64 14.18
N SER A 371 -11.56 16.38 13.78
CA SER A 371 -12.14 15.99 12.48
C SER A 371 -11.30 16.39 11.24
N ALA A 372 -9.99 16.59 11.41
CA ALA A 372 -9.07 16.80 10.27
C ALA A 372 -9.13 15.66 9.26
N ASP A 373 -9.30 14.42 9.73
CA ASP A 373 -9.52 13.22 8.94
C ASP A 373 -10.74 13.35 8.00
N ILE A 374 -11.86 13.88 8.49
CA ILE A 374 -13.05 14.13 7.68
C ILE A 374 -12.77 15.21 6.63
N CYS A 375 -12.13 16.31 6.99
CA CYS A 375 -11.78 17.38 6.06
C CYS A 375 -10.81 16.94 4.97
N ILE A 376 -9.73 16.28 5.36
CA ILE A 376 -8.79 15.67 4.44
C ILE A 376 -9.53 14.64 3.58
N TYR A 377 -10.44 13.81 4.13
CA TYR A 377 -11.35 12.92 3.41
C TYR A 377 -12.23 13.71 2.43
N ALA A 378 -12.86 14.78 2.79
CA ALA A 378 -13.69 15.63 1.96
C ALA A 378 -12.89 16.18 0.76
N PHE A 379 -11.73 16.72 0.93
CA PHE A 379 -10.90 17.31 -0.11
C PHE A 379 -10.39 16.29 -1.14
N SER A 380 -9.86 15.15 -0.70
CA SER A 380 -9.23 14.20 -1.62
C SER A 380 -10.22 13.49 -2.55
N THR A 381 -11.47 13.18 -2.09
CA THR A 381 -12.50 12.62 -2.98
C THR A 381 -12.97 13.65 -4.00
N ALA A 382 -13.12 14.92 -3.59
CA ALA A 382 -13.44 15.99 -4.52
C ALA A 382 -12.40 16.07 -5.64
N PHE A 383 -11.14 16.09 -5.25
CA PHE A 383 -10.04 16.18 -6.19
C PHE A 383 -10.05 15.01 -7.18
N ILE A 384 -10.32 13.80 -6.71
CA ILE A 384 -10.34 12.63 -7.58
C ILE A 384 -11.60 12.58 -8.45
N PHE A 385 -12.76 12.97 -7.94
CA PHE A 385 -13.94 13.07 -8.79
C PHE A 385 -13.80 14.22 -9.80
N HIS A 386 -13.17 15.32 -9.42
CA HIS A 386 -12.78 16.37 -10.38
C HIS A 386 -11.90 15.79 -11.49
N ALA A 387 -10.85 15.03 -11.12
CA ALA A 387 -9.99 14.36 -12.08
C ALA A 387 -10.76 13.34 -12.95
N ALA A 388 -11.69 12.59 -12.37
CA ALA A 388 -12.51 11.62 -13.11
C ALA A 388 -13.39 12.26 -14.17
N VAL A 389 -13.83 13.51 -13.95
CA VAL A 389 -14.62 14.28 -14.92
C VAL A 389 -13.70 14.97 -15.91
N MET A 390 -12.74 15.75 -15.42
CA MET A 390 -11.95 16.68 -16.23
C MET A 390 -10.73 16.02 -16.91
N GLU A 391 -10.02 15.15 -16.20
CA GLU A 391 -8.76 14.56 -16.67
C GLU A 391 -8.69 13.04 -16.34
N PRO A 392 -9.63 12.21 -16.84
CA PRO A 392 -9.69 10.78 -16.47
C PRO A 392 -8.42 10.00 -16.86
N HIS A 393 -7.66 10.48 -17.84
CA HIS A 393 -6.39 9.88 -18.27
C HIS A 393 -5.27 10.04 -17.21
N THR A 394 -5.37 11.00 -16.29
CA THR A 394 -4.40 11.17 -15.20
C THR A 394 -4.65 10.21 -14.03
N LEU A 395 -5.86 9.65 -13.93
CA LEU A 395 -6.20 8.68 -12.90
C LEU A 395 -5.44 7.36 -13.09
N ARG A 396 -5.20 6.68 -11.97
CA ARG A 396 -4.67 5.30 -12.03
C ARG A 396 -5.64 4.39 -12.80
N PRO A 397 -5.18 3.60 -13.78
CA PRO A 397 -6.06 2.75 -14.59
C PRO A 397 -6.91 1.78 -13.78
N ALA A 398 -6.38 1.25 -12.66
CA ALA A 398 -7.15 0.36 -11.78
C ALA A 398 -8.31 1.09 -11.09
N TYR A 399 -8.11 2.35 -10.68
CA TYR A 399 -9.17 3.15 -10.08
C TYR A 399 -10.20 3.59 -11.11
N TRP A 400 -9.78 3.96 -12.32
CA TRP A 400 -10.69 4.25 -13.43
C TRP A 400 -11.59 3.04 -13.74
N LYS A 401 -11.01 1.85 -13.87
CA LYS A 401 -11.77 0.60 -14.04
C LYS A 401 -12.75 0.33 -12.89
N PHE A 402 -12.34 0.65 -11.66
CA PHE A 402 -13.23 0.57 -10.49
C PHE A 402 -14.43 1.52 -10.62
N LEU A 403 -14.20 2.79 -10.98
CA LEU A 403 -15.29 3.76 -11.20
C LEU A 403 -16.24 3.30 -12.30
N LEU A 404 -15.71 2.83 -13.44
CA LEU A 404 -16.53 2.31 -14.52
C LEU A 404 -17.38 1.12 -14.08
N ARG A 405 -16.79 0.19 -13.32
CA ARG A 405 -17.51 -0.98 -12.82
C ARG A 405 -18.62 -0.59 -11.85
N VAL A 406 -18.33 0.27 -10.89
CA VAL A 406 -19.29 0.69 -9.86
C VAL A 406 -20.44 1.51 -10.45
N THR A 407 -20.18 2.27 -11.50
CA THR A 407 -21.18 3.11 -12.19
C THR A 407 -21.73 2.49 -13.47
N GLU A 408 -21.49 1.20 -13.71
CA GLU A 408 -21.93 0.50 -14.92
C GLU A 408 -21.59 1.27 -16.22
N ASN A 409 -20.33 1.69 -16.31
CA ASN A 409 -19.76 2.50 -17.40
C ASN A 409 -20.38 3.90 -17.58
N LYS A 410 -21.27 4.38 -16.67
CA LYS A 410 -21.88 5.70 -16.79
C LYS A 410 -20.84 6.84 -16.85
N PHE A 411 -19.72 6.70 -16.13
CA PHE A 411 -18.62 7.66 -16.23
C PHE A 411 -17.97 7.74 -17.62
N SER A 412 -17.96 6.66 -18.40
CA SER A 412 -17.47 6.72 -19.79
C SER A 412 -18.44 7.37 -20.74
N MET A 413 -19.74 7.41 -20.40
CA MET A 413 -20.81 7.98 -21.22
C MET A 413 -20.95 9.51 -21.09
N MET A 414 -20.10 10.17 -20.29
CA MET A 414 -20.10 11.62 -20.20
C MET A 414 -19.53 12.25 -21.48
N ASN A 415 -20.11 13.35 -21.94
CA ASN A 415 -19.59 14.08 -23.09
C ASN A 415 -18.41 14.99 -22.70
N ARG A 416 -17.21 14.42 -22.79
CA ARG A 416 -15.97 15.13 -22.43
C ARG A 416 -15.43 16.05 -23.51
N GLN A 417 -15.90 15.92 -24.75
CA GLN A 417 -15.49 16.84 -25.82
C GLN A 417 -15.91 18.29 -25.48
N LEU A 418 -17.06 18.47 -24.80
CA LEU A 418 -17.51 19.77 -24.34
C LEU A 418 -16.63 20.37 -23.22
N LEU A 419 -15.80 19.56 -22.56
CA LEU A 419 -14.88 20.00 -21.50
C LEU A 419 -13.48 20.34 -22.06
N ASP A 420 -13.18 19.98 -23.29
CA ASP A 420 -11.87 20.27 -23.91
C ASP A 420 -11.63 21.77 -24.09
N VAL A 421 -12.70 22.57 -24.07
CA VAL A 421 -12.62 24.05 -24.05
C VAL A 421 -11.73 24.58 -22.91
N PHE A 422 -11.64 23.86 -21.80
CA PHE A 422 -10.74 24.21 -20.68
C PHE A 422 -9.27 23.87 -20.93
N GLY A 423 -8.95 23.21 -22.07
CA GLY A 423 -7.59 22.86 -22.48
C GLY A 423 -6.91 21.81 -21.62
N VAL A 424 -7.68 20.94 -20.98
CA VAL A 424 -7.21 19.83 -20.13
C VAL A 424 -7.33 18.48 -20.82
N HIS A 425 -7.66 18.45 -22.11
CA HIS A 425 -7.79 17.26 -22.95
C HIS A 425 -8.68 16.17 -22.30
N SER A 426 -9.84 16.56 -21.82
CA SER A 426 -10.79 15.69 -21.12
C SER A 426 -11.24 14.49 -21.94
N SER A 427 -11.35 14.63 -23.27
CA SER A 427 -11.75 13.60 -24.21
C SER A 427 -10.63 12.59 -24.54
N LYS A 428 -9.38 12.77 -24.06
CA LYS A 428 -8.19 11.97 -24.43
C LYS A 428 -8.39 10.45 -24.36
N LEU A 429 -9.18 9.94 -23.40
CA LEU A 429 -9.48 8.50 -23.31
C LEU A 429 -10.56 8.02 -24.30
N TYR A 430 -11.45 8.91 -24.71
CA TYR A 430 -12.59 8.62 -25.59
C TYR A 430 -12.77 9.75 -26.61
N PRO A 431 -11.81 9.95 -27.56
CA PRO A 431 -11.82 11.11 -28.43
C PRO A 431 -12.99 11.12 -29.41
N ASP A 432 -13.43 9.94 -29.85
CA ASP A 432 -14.49 9.81 -30.86
C ASP A 432 -15.88 9.62 -30.25
N TYR A 433 -15.96 9.56 -28.91
CA TYR A 433 -17.22 9.31 -28.25
C TYR A 433 -18.12 10.56 -28.25
N TRP A 434 -19.31 10.44 -28.84
CA TRP A 434 -20.38 11.40 -28.76
C TRP A 434 -21.67 10.74 -28.29
N PRO A 435 -22.34 11.21 -27.24
CA PRO A 435 -23.56 10.63 -26.73
C PRO A 435 -24.73 10.73 -27.72
N ASN A 436 -25.61 9.73 -27.72
CA ASN A 436 -26.87 9.79 -28.42
C ASN A 436 -27.88 10.55 -27.57
N TYR A 437 -28.09 11.80 -27.85
CA TYR A 437 -29.04 12.64 -27.11
C TYR A 437 -30.47 12.40 -27.56
N VAL A 438 -31.39 12.51 -26.60
CA VAL A 438 -32.83 12.46 -26.89
C VAL A 438 -33.25 13.78 -27.56
N PRO A 439 -33.88 13.73 -28.77
CA PRO A 439 -34.34 14.94 -29.44
C PRO A 439 -35.29 15.77 -28.52
N GLY A 440 -35.20 17.07 -28.59
CA GLY A 440 -36.00 17.98 -27.79
C GLY A 440 -35.43 18.39 -26.43
N PHE A 441 -34.38 17.69 -25.93
CA PHE A 441 -33.72 18.07 -24.66
C PHE A 441 -32.36 18.78 -24.86
N THR A 442 -31.86 18.81 -26.08
CA THR A 442 -30.60 19.50 -26.44
C THR A 442 -30.64 19.94 -27.91
N GLN A 443 -29.90 20.99 -28.19
CA GLN A 443 -29.63 21.44 -29.56
C GLN A 443 -28.25 20.99 -30.07
N LEU A 444 -27.51 20.21 -29.29
CA LEU A 444 -26.19 19.73 -29.67
C LEU A 444 -26.31 18.68 -30.76
N THR A 445 -25.75 18.98 -31.92
CA THR A 445 -25.54 18.07 -33.03
C THR A 445 -24.07 17.68 -33.12
N LYS A 446 -23.79 16.44 -33.54
CA LYS A 446 -22.41 16.02 -33.80
C LYS A 446 -21.90 16.81 -35.02
N VAL A 447 -20.95 17.71 -34.81
CA VAL A 447 -20.26 18.37 -35.91
C VAL A 447 -19.41 17.29 -36.59
N SER A 448 -19.74 16.90 -37.79
CA SER A 448 -18.87 16.08 -38.62
C SER A 448 -17.60 16.85 -38.93
N LYS A 449 -16.46 16.34 -38.43
CA LYS A 449 -15.14 16.85 -38.77
C LYS A 449 -14.81 16.49 -40.20
#